data_fef645712746a52dbcc69cb5025931f6
#
_entry.id   fef645712746a52dbcc69cb5025931f6
#
_cell.length_a   1.000
_cell.length_b   1.000
_cell.length_c   1.000
_cell.angle_alpha   90.00
_cell.angle_beta   90.00
_cell.angle_gamma   90.00
#
_symmetry.space_group_name_H-M   'P 1'
#
loop_
_entity.id
_entity.type
_entity.pdbx_description
1 polymer ?
#
loop_
_entity_poly.entity_id
_entity_poly.type
_entity_poly.pdbx_seq_one_letter_code
_entity_poly.pdbx_strand_id
1 'polypeptide(L)'
;MSKIVIITDAWTPQVNGVVVCIQQTVKHLRKMGHDVFVIGPDRFKNIPCPTYPEIRLALFARKKVFAILDDLKPDALHVNTEGPLGIAARSYAHKNKMRYTTAFQTRFPEYIKARTAIPLSWTYAFLRWFHKNSERVLVPSKTVQEDLIKWNVGKPEVWSLGVDLSTFQPKKRAARKKKVYVCTSRLAIEKNLDAFLSLKLDGEKWMIGSGPEEKRLREKYPDVKF
;
A
#
# COMPACT_ATOMS: atom_id res chain seq x y z
N MET A 1 -14.68 9.69 -21.97
CA MET A 1 -13.89 10.39 -20.93
C MET A 1 -14.67 10.28 -19.63
N SER A 2 -14.06 9.78 -18.56
CA SER A 2 -14.74 9.61 -17.27
C SER A 2 -13.95 10.35 -16.19
N LYS A 3 -14.66 10.91 -15.22
CA LYS A 3 -14.08 11.53 -14.04
C LYS A 3 -13.89 10.48 -12.95
N ILE A 4 -12.66 10.16 -12.64
CA ILE A 4 -12.28 9.12 -11.68
C ILE A 4 -11.70 9.78 -10.44
N VAL A 5 -12.20 9.43 -9.26
CA VAL A 5 -11.62 9.86 -8.00
C VAL A 5 -10.99 8.66 -7.29
N ILE A 6 -9.72 8.82 -6.91
CA ILE A 6 -8.97 7.86 -6.07
C ILE A 6 -8.79 8.49 -4.69
N ILE A 7 -9.26 7.81 -3.65
CA ILE A 7 -9.09 8.26 -2.26
C ILE A 7 -8.13 7.33 -1.54
N THR A 8 -7.14 7.91 -0.85
CA THR A 8 -6.06 7.16 -0.22
C THR A 8 -5.50 7.87 1.01
N ASP A 9 -5.17 7.12 2.06
CA ASP A 9 -4.39 7.61 3.21
C ASP A 9 -2.87 7.53 2.96
N ALA A 10 -2.45 6.85 1.87
CA ALA A 10 -1.07 6.75 1.43
C ALA A 10 -0.84 7.65 0.20
N TRP A 11 -0.27 8.83 0.42
CA TRP A 11 0.04 9.80 -0.64
C TRP A 11 1.33 10.56 -0.35
N THR A 12 1.80 11.34 -1.32
CA THR A 12 2.98 12.21 -1.13
C THR A 12 2.86 13.08 0.12
N PRO A 13 3.95 13.33 0.85
CA PRO A 13 5.36 13.00 0.55
C PRO A 13 5.82 11.59 0.96
N GLN A 14 4.92 10.67 1.29
CA GLN A 14 5.29 9.29 1.62
C GLN A 14 5.97 8.60 0.44
N VAL A 15 7.02 7.82 0.73
CA VAL A 15 7.73 7.00 -0.26
C VAL A 15 7.49 5.52 0.07
N ASN A 16 6.53 4.92 -0.63
CA ASN A 16 6.21 3.49 -0.49
C ASN A 16 5.56 2.94 -1.76
N GLY A 17 5.45 1.62 -1.86
CA GLY A 17 4.90 0.94 -3.02
C GLY A 17 3.46 1.32 -3.37
N VAL A 18 2.63 1.63 -2.37
CA VAL A 18 1.23 2.04 -2.58
C VAL A 18 1.17 3.39 -3.29
N VAL A 19 1.97 4.36 -2.84
CA VAL A 19 2.04 5.70 -3.47
C VAL A 19 2.53 5.59 -4.91
N VAL A 20 3.60 4.82 -5.15
CA VAL A 20 4.13 4.60 -6.51
C VAL A 20 3.07 3.95 -7.41
N CYS A 21 2.36 2.94 -6.91
CA CYS A 21 1.28 2.28 -7.62
C CYS A 21 0.18 3.26 -8.03
N ILE A 22 -0.30 4.10 -7.10
CA ILE A 22 -1.35 5.09 -7.37
C ILE A 22 -0.85 6.12 -8.41
N GLN A 23 0.38 6.63 -8.25
CA GLN A 23 0.96 7.59 -9.21
C GLN A 23 1.01 7.02 -10.63
N GLN A 24 1.46 5.77 -10.79
CA GLN A 24 1.48 5.09 -12.09
C GLN A 24 0.07 4.87 -12.63
N THR A 25 -0.87 4.45 -11.78
CA THR A 25 -2.27 4.29 -12.15
C THR A 25 -2.87 5.61 -12.66
N VAL A 26 -2.68 6.70 -11.93
CA VAL A 26 -3.12 8.04 -12.34
C VAL A 26 -2.51 8.45 -13.68
N LYS A 27 -1.19 8.25 -13.84
CA LYS A 27 -0.48 8.55 -15.09
C LYS A 27 -1.07 7.80 -16.28
N HIS A 28 -1.36 6.51 -16.13
CA HIS A 28 -1.91 5.68 -17.19
C HIS A 28 -3.37 6.00 -17.49
N LEU A 29 -4.22 6.18 -16.48
CA LEU A 29 -5.61 6.55 -16.69
C LEU A 29 -5.73 7.90 -17.40
N ARG A 30 -4.90 8.89 -17.05
CA ARG A 30 -4.84 10.18 -17.76
C ARG A 30 -4.40 10.03 -19.23
N LYS A 31 -3.40 9.15 -19.50
CA LYS A 31 -3.02 8.82 -20.88
C LYS A 31 -4.15 8.16 -21.69
N MET A 32 -5.05 7.45 -21.02
CA MET A 32 -6.24 6.86 -21.62
C MET A 32 -7.40 7.87 -21.82
N GLY A 33 -7.19 9.14 -21.48
CA GLY A 33 -8.17 10.22 -21.67
C GLY A 33 -9.16 10.36 -20.52
N HIS A 34 -8.91 9.79 -19.34
CA HIS A 34 -9.74 10.00 -18.17
C HIS A 34 -9.28 11.23 -17.36
N ASP A 35 -10.23 11.91 -16.71
CA ASP A 35 -9.94 12.96 -15.74
C ASP A 35 -9.80 12.35 -14.35
N VAL A 36 -8.59 12.38 -13.78
CA VAL A 36 -8.28 11.64 -12.56
C VAL A 36 -7.86 12.56 -11.42
N PHE A 37 -8.60 12.50 -10.33
CA PHE A 37 -8.34 13.24 -9.09
C PHE A 37 -7.89 12.32 -7.97
N VAL A 38 -6.88 12.74 -7.20
CA VAL A 38 -6.45 12.03 -6.00
C VAL A 38 -6.80 12.87 -4.78
N ILE A 39 -7.42 12.24 -3.79
CA ILE A 39 -7.69 12.83 -2.48
C ILE A 39 -6.82 12.11 -1.46
N GLY A 40 -5.76 12.79 -1.02
CA GLY A 40 -4.79 12.29 -0.04
C GLY A 40 -4.83 13.07 1.27
N PRO A 41 -4.05 12.65 2.29
CA PRO A 41 -3.99 13.28 3.61
C PRO A 41 -3.39 14.68 3.61
N ASP A 42 -2.66 15.05 2.55
CA ASP A 42 -2.08 16.38 2.33
C ASP A 42 -3.12 17.50 2.34
N ARG A 43 -4.36 17.19 2.00
CA ARG A 43 -5.49 18.13 1.99
C ARG A 43 -6.18 18.31 3.34
N PHE A 44 -5.75 17.62 4.39
CA PHE A 44 -6.42 17.55 5.70
C PHE A 44 -5.46 17.86 6.84
N LYS A 45 -6.00 18.35 7.96
CA LYS A 45 -5.29 18.24 9.23
C LYS A 45 -5.06 16.77 9.54
N ASN A 46 -3.83 16.40 9.87
CA ASN A 46 -3.46 15.00 10.02
C ASN A 46 -2.44 14.82 11.14
N ILE A 47 -2.38 13.60 11.68
CA ILE A 47 -1.43 13.16 12.69
C ILE A 47 -0.64 11.95 12.18
N PRO A 48 0.57 11.70 12.68
CA PRO A 48 1.31 10.48 12.35
C PRO A 48 0.59 9.25 12.92
N CYS A 49 0.60 8.15 12.16
CA CYS A 49 0.15 6.86 12.67
C CYS A 49 1.13 6.35 13.74
N PRO A 50 0.67 5.90 14.92
CA PRO A 50 1.54 5.53 16.05
C PRO A 50 2.63 4.49 15.72
N THR A 51 2.33 3.52 14.86
CA THR A 51 3.28 2.45 14.49
C THR A 51 4.01 2.71 13.16
N TYR A 52 3.56 3.72 12.40
CA TYR A 52 4.09 4.10 11.10
C TYR A 52 4.01 5.62 10.92
N PRO A 53 4.92 6.40 11.53
CA PRO A 53 4.83 7.86 11.55
C PRO A 53 4.81 8.52 10.17
N GLU A 54 5.33 7.85 9.16
CA GLU A 54 5.27 8.27 7.77
C GLU A 54 3.86 8.22 7.17
N ILE A 55 2.97 7.40 7.74
CA ILE A 55 1.56 7.37 7.35
C ILE A 55 0.83 8.46 8.12
N ARG A 56 0.17 9.36 7.39
CA ARG A 56 -0.55 10.50 7.95
C ARG A 56 -2.04 10.20 7.99
N LEU A 57 -2.61 10.17 9.19
CA LEU A 57 -4.03 9.91 9.41
C LEU A 57 -4.80 11.23 9.41
N ALA A 58 -5.71 11.41 8.46
CA ALA A 58 -6.53 12.60 8.34
C ALA A 58 -7.53 12.71 9.49
N LEU A 59 -7.60 13.89 10.11
CA LEU A 59 -8.55 14.19 11.19
C LEU A 59 -9.82 14.82 10.61
N PHE A 60 -10.98 14.43 11.17
CA PHE A 60 -12.30 15.00 10.82
C PHE A 60 -12.59 15.01 9.32
N ALA A 61 -12.08 14.01 8.59
CA ALA A 61 -12.08 13.97 7.14
C ALA A 61 -13.48 13.95 6.50
N ARG A 62 -14.49 13.38 7.20
CA ARG A 62 -15.80 13.04 6.61
C ARG A 62 -16.49 14.22 5.91
N LYS A 63 -16.66 15.36 6.61
CA LYS A 63 -17.35 16.52 6.03
C LYS A 63 -16.65 17.04 4.78
N LYS A 64 -15.32 17.15 4.84
CA LYS A 64 -14.52 17.68 3.71
C LYS A 64 -14.45 16.71 2.54
N VAL A 65 -14.36 15.40 2.79
CA VAL A 65 -14.44 14.37 1.72
C VAL A 65 -15.79 14.44 1.02
N PHE A 66 -16.88 14.57 1.78
CA PHE A 66 -18.23 14.70 1.21
C PHE A 66 -18.33 15.94 0.31
N ALA A 67 -17.92 17.11 0.80
CA ALA A 67 -17.95 18.34 0.01
C ALA A 67 -17.12 18.23 -1.28
N ILE A 68 -15.92 17.63 -1.23
CA ILE A 68 -15.09 17.44 -2.42
C ILE A 68 -15.76 16.48 -3.43
N LEU A 69 -16.37 15.39 -2.95
CA LEU A 69 -17.03 14.43 -3.82
C LEU A 69 -18.34 14.98 -4.41
N ASP A 70 -19.07 15.80 -3.65
CA ASP A 70 -20.28 16.49 -4.14
C ASP A 70 -19.94 17.52 -5.23
N ASP A 71 -18.80 18.21 -5.11
CA ASP A 71 -18.29 19.15 -6.11
C ASP A 71 -17.78 18.43 -7.36
N LEU A 72 -16.94 17.40 -7.17
CA LEU A 72 -16.34 16.65 -8.29
C LEU A 72 -17.36 15.82 -9.06
N LYS A 73 -18.39 15.28 -8.41
CA LYS A 73 -19.39 14.36 -9.00
C LYS A 73 -18.74 13.27 -9.87
N PRO A 74 -17.92 12.38 -9.25
CA PRO A 74 -17.15 11.40 -10.01
C PRO A 74 -18.05 10.34 -10.66
N ASP A 75 -17.68 9.91 -11.87
CA ASP A 75 -18.28 8.75 -12.55
C ASP A 75 -17.83 7.44 -11.92
N ALA A 76 -16.59 7.40 -11.40
CA ALA A 76 -16.01 6.25 -10.73
C ALA A 76 -15.25 6.65 -9.46
N LEU A 77 -15.42 5.85 -8.40
CA LEU A 77 -14.75 6.04 -7.12
C LEU A 77 -13.91 4.80 -6.78
N HIS A 78 -12.63 5.03 -6.51
CA HIS A 78 -11.71 4.01 -6.00
C HIS A 78 -11.22 4.37 -4.61
N VAL A 79 -11.46 3.50 -3.63
CA VAL A 79 -11.04 3.67 -2.24
C VAL A 79 -9.84 2.77 -2.00
N ASN A 80 -8.65 3.36 -2.03
CA ASN A 80 -7.39 2.61 -2.11
C ASN A 80 -6.83 2.15 -0.76
N THR A 81 -7.30 2.71 0.36
CA THR A 81 -6.82 2.37 1.71
C THR A 81 -7.96 2.35 2.71
N GLU A 82 -7.76 1.60 3.80
CA GLU A 82 -8.76 1.37 4.86
C GLU A 82 -8.68 2.37 6.02
N GLY A 83 -7.95 3.47 5.84
CA GLY A 83 -7.79 4.52 6.84
C GLY A 83 -8.95 5.52 6.91
N PRO A 84 -8.78 6.63 7.65
CA PRO A 84 -9.84 7.63 7.86
C PRO A 84 -10.45 8.20 6.57
N LEU A 85 -9.62 8.43 5.53
CA LEU A 85 -10.09 8.90 4.22
C LEU A 85 -10.91 7.83 3.51
N GLY A 86 -10.44 6.58 3.55
CA GLY A 86 -11.17 5.45 2.98
C GLY A 86 -12.52 5.22 3.66
N ILE A 87 -12.58 5.32 5.01
CA ILE A 87 -13.84 5.21 5.76
C ILE A 87 -14.81 6.34 5.39
N ALA A 88 -14.31 7.56 5.22
CA ALA A 88 -15.14 8.69 4.80
C ALA A 88 -15.69 8.49 3.39
N ALA A 89 -14.85 8.05 2.44
CA ALA A 89 -15.26 7.77 1.07
C ALA A 89 -16.29 6.63 0.96
N ARG A 90 -16.06 5.54 1.69
CA ARG A 90 -17.01 4.44 1.82
C ARG A 90 -18.37 4.94 2.34
N SER A 91 -18.36 5.79 3.38
CA SER A 91 -19.59 6.35 3.95
C SER A 91 -20.33 7.23 2.94
N TYR A 92 -19.60 7.99 2.12
CA TYR A 92 -20.17 8.79 1.02
C TYR A 92 -20.83 7.90 -0.02
N ALA A 93 -20.10 6.87 -0.49
CA ALA A 93 -20.62 5.95 -1.50
C ALA A 93 -21.90 5.25 -1.03
N HIS A 94 -21.96 4.81 0.22
CA HIS A 94 -23.17 4.21 0.81
C HIS A 94 -24.35 5.18 0.85
N LYS A 95 -24.11 6.42 1.34
CA LYS A 95 -25.16 7.43 1.43
C LYS A 95 -25.76 7.76 0.06
N ASN A 96 -24.92 7.83 -0.97
CA ASN A 96 -25.32 8.23 -2.31
C ASN A 96 -25.60 7.03 -3.24
N LYS A 97 -25.62 5.80 -2.72
CA LYS A 97 -25.80 4.55 -3.49
C LYS A 97 -24.84 4.45 -4.68
N MET A 98 -23.65 5.03 -4.52
CA MET A 98 -22.63 5.08 -5.55
C MET A 98 -21.85 3.76 -5.57
N ARG A 99 -21.61 3.22 -6.77
CA ARG A 99 -20.70 2.07 -6.97
C ARG A 99 -19.26 2.50 -6.75
N TYR A 100 -18.47 1.65 -6.09
CA TYR A 100 -17.08 1.92 -5.83
C TYR A 100 -16.27 0.63 -5.76
N THR A 101 -14.98 0.74 -6.04
CA THR A 101 -14.01 -0.33 -5.84
C THR A 101 -13.09 -0.01 -4.66
N THR A 102 -12.50 -1.04 -4.07
CA THR A 102 -11.50 -0.91 -3.01
C THR A 102 -10.21 -1.63 -3.39
N ALA A 103 -9.13 -1.41 -2.67
CA ALA A 103 -7.91 -2.18 -2.81
C ALA A 103 -7.46 -2.73 -1.45
N PHE A 104 -6.79 -3.88 -1.47
CA PHE A 104 -6.07 -4.43 -0.33
C PHE A 104 -4.64 -4.73 -0.78
N GLN A 105 -3.73 -3.80 -0.52
CA GLN A 105 -2.35 -3.84 -1.01
C GLN A 105 -1.33 -4.15 0.08
N THR A 106 -1.73 -4.07 1.35
CA THR A 106 -0.84 -4.28 2.49
C THR A 106 -1.51 -5.21 3.49
N ARG A 107 -0.78 -6.24 3.93
CA ARG A 107 -1.26 -7.20 4.93
C ARG A 107 -1.27 -6.58 6.34
N PHE A 108 -2.04 -5.51 6.53
CA PHE A 108 -2.16 -4.83 7.82
C PHE A 108 -2.58 -5.75 8.97
N PRO A 109 -3.50 -6.72 8.81
CA PRO A 109 -3.83 -7.66 9.86
C PRO A 109 -2.60 -8.37 10.45
N GLU A 110 -1.74 -8.90 9.59
CA GLU A 110 -0.51 -9.59 9.98
C GLU A 110 0.50 -8.64 10.61
N TYR A 111 0.60 -7.41 10.09
CA TYR A 111 1.49 -6.39 10.65
C TYR A 111 1.04 -5.92 12.04
N ILE A 112 -0.26 -5.74 12.25
CA ILE A 112 -0.84 -5.43 13.56
C ILE A 112 -0.58 -6.59 14.51
N LYS A 113 -0.85 -7.84 14.08
CA LYS A 113 -0.61 -9.04 14.89
C LYS A 113 0.86 -9.19 15.29
N ALA A 114 1.80 -8.89 14.40
CA ALA A 114 3.24 -8.98 14.69
C ALA A 114 3.71 -7.94 15.72
N ARG A 115 2.97 -6.86 15.93
CA ARG A 115 3.33 -5.75 16.82
C ARG A 115 2.45 -5.60 18.05
N THR A 116 1.31 -6.26 18.06
CA THR A 116 0.30 -6.11 19.13
C THR A 116 -0.31 -7.46 19.48
N ALA A 117 -1.01 -7.51 20.62
CA ALA A 117 -1.77 -8.68 21.02
C ALA A 117 -3.16 -8.78 20.33
N ILE A 118 -3.49 -7.88 19.41
CA ILE A 118 -4.79 -7.86 18.72
C ILE A 118 -4.97 -9.12 17.88
N PRO A 119 -6.06 -9.89 18.07
CA PRO A 119 -6.33 -11.09 17.30
C PRO A 119 -6.57 -10.78 15.82
N LEU A 120 -6.07 -11.64 14.92
CA LEU A 120 -6.32 -11.53 13.47
C LEU A 120 -7.82 -11.49 13.12
N SER A 121 -8.65 -12.24 13.89
CA SER A 121 -10.10 -12.26 13.68
C SER A 121 -10.76 -10.88 13.77
N TRP A 122 -10.27 -10.00 14.65
CA TRP A 122 -10.80 -8.65 14.81
C TRP A 122 -10.40 -7.74 13.64
N THR A 123 -9.15 -7.80 13.24
CA THR A 123 -8.67 -7.01 12.09
C THR A 123 -9.33 -7.46 10.79
N TYR A 124 -9.54 -8.78 10.61
CA TYR A 124 -10.30 -9.28 9.46
C TYR A 124 -11.80 -9.01 9.56
N ALA A 125 -12.38 -8.90 10.76
CA ALA A 125 -13.76 -8.43 10.93
C ALA A 125 -13.93 -6.99 10.46
N PHE A 126 -12.97 -6.12 10.78
CA PHE A 126 -12.92 -4.75 10.26
C PHE A 126 -12.81 -4.75 8.72
N LEU A 127 -11.93 -5.56 8.12
CA LEU A 127 -11.80 -5.65 6.67
C LEU A 127 -13.09 -6.15 6.00
N ARG A 128 -13.75 -7.17 6.57
CA ARG A 128 -15.06 -7.60 6.07
C ARG A 128 -16.07 -6.47 6.06
N TRP A 129 -16.17 -5.73 7.17
CA TRP A 129 -17.05 -4.57 7.26
C TRP A 129 -16.69 -3.51 6.22
N PHE A 130 -15.40 -3.19 6.06
CA PHE A 130 -14.93 -2.15 5.17
C PHE A 130 -15.21 -2.48 3.69
N HIS A 131 -14.90 -3.70 3.26
CA HIS A 131 -14.99 -4.11 1.86
C HIS A 131 -16.36 -4.69 1.45
N LYS A 132 -17.28 -4.93 2.41
CA LYS A 132 -18.54 -5.67 2.20
C LYS A 132 -19.33 -5.23 0.96
N ASN A 133 -19.42 -3.93 0.71
CA ASN A 133 -20.28 -3.36 -0.31
C ASN A 133 -19.50 -2.77 -1.50
N SER A 134 -18.19 -3.01 -1.56
CA SER A 134 -17.42 -2.67 -2.76
C SER A 134 -17.75 -3.66 -3.88
N GLU A 135 -17.72 -3.18 -5.12
CA GLU A 135 -17.95 -4.02 -6.31
C GLU A 135 -16.86 -5.06 -6.47
N ARG A 136 -15.61 -4.63 -6.24
CA ARG A 136 -14.41 -5.46 -6.26
C ARG A 136 -13.42 -4.95 -5.20
N VAL A 137 -12.63 -5.90 -4.66
CA VAL A 137 -11.46 -5.62 -3.84
C VAL A 137 -10.22 -5.95 -4.66
N LEU A 138 -9.51 -4.95 -5.14
CA LEU A 138 -8.33 -5.16 -5.97
C LEU A 138 -7.15 -5.63 -5.11
N VAL A 139 -6.54 -6.75 -5.49
CA VAL A 139 -5.43 -7.39 -4.76
C VAL A 139 -4.23 -7.65 -5.64
N PRO A 140 -2.98 -7.58 -5.12
CA PRO A 140 -1.77 -7.63 -5.94
C PRO A 140 -1.41 -9.03 -6.45
N SER A 141 -1.95 -10.11 -5.89
CA SER A 141 -1.58 -11.48 -6.25
C SER A 141 -2.67 -12.50 -5.94
N LYS A 142 -2.56 -13.68 -6.58
CA LYS A 142 -3.45 -14.82 -6.30
C LYS A 142 -3.40 -15.27 -4.84
N THR A 143 -2.22 -15.31 -4.23
CA THR A 143 -2.06 -15.67 -2.81
C THR A 143 -2.86 -14.74 -1.89
N VAL A 144 -2.81 -13.42 -2.16
CA VAL A 144 -3.60 -12.45 -1.38
C VAL A 144 -5.09 -12.62 -1.66
N GLN A 145 -5.48 -12.93 -2.90
CA GLN A 145 -6.86 -13.23 -3.25
C GLN A 145 -7.39 -14.43 -2.46
N GLU A 146 -6.65 -15.53 -2.44
CA GLU A 146 -7.00 -16.75 -1.70
C GLU A 146 -7.12 -16.50 -0.20
N ASP A 147 -6.23 -15.69 0.38
CA ASP A 147 -6.31 -15.31 1.79
C ASP A 147 -7.59 -14.51 2.08
N LEU A 148 -7.94 -13.53 1.26
CA LEU A 148 -9.17 -12.76 1.45
C LEU A 148 -10.45 -13.63 1.28
N ILE A 149 -10.42 -14.59 0.37
CA ILE A 149 -11.51 -15.57 0.20
C ILE A 149 -11.67 -16.40 1.49
N LYS A 150 -10.57 -16.94 2.05
CA LYS A 150 -10.59 -17.70 3.33
C LYS A 150 -11.18 -16.88 4.47
N TRP A 151 -10.86 -15.57 4.51
CA TRP A 151 -11.38 -14.66 5.54
C TRP A 151 -12.75 -14.06 5.20
N ASN A 152 -13.35 -14.43 4.07
CA ASN A 152 -14.64 -13.95 3.58
C ASN A 152 -14.67 -12.39 3.47
N VAL A 153 -13.64 -11.80 2.87
CA VAL A 153 -13.48 -10.35 2.70
C VAL A 153 -13.87 -9.93 1.29
N GLY A 154 -15.06 -9.37 1.13
CA GLY A 154 -15.53 -8.76 -0.11
C GLY A 154 -15.48 -9.67 -1.34
N LYS A 155 -15.19 -9.10 -2.50
CA LYS A 155 -15.05 -9.81 -3.79
C LYS A 155 -13.64 -9.54 -4.34
N PRO A 156 -12.62 -10.30 -3.88
CA PRO A 156 -11.24 -10.04 -4.27
C PRO A 156 -10.99 -10.41 -5.73
N GLU A 157 -10.36 -9.49 -6.46
CA GLU A 157 -9.95 -9.64 -7.85
C GLU A 157 -8.49 -9.27 -8.03
N VAL A 158 -7.73 -10.12 -8.73
CA VAL A 158 -6.29 -9.89 -8.93
C VAL A 158 -6.09 -8.72 -9.89
N TRP A 159 -5.45 -7.69 -9.38
CA TRP A 159 -4.93 -6.57 -10.14
C TRP A 159 -3.40 -6.53 -9.95
N SER A 160 -2.68 -7.19 -10.84
CA SER A 160 -1.22 -7.26 -10.78
C SER A 160 -0.60 -5.88 -10.96
N LEU A 161 0.32 -5.55 -10.05
CA LEU A 161 1.05 -4.29 -10.14
C LEU A 161 2.07 -4.39 -11.27
N GLY A 162 2.11 -3.38 -12.13
CA GLY A 162 3.06 -3.26 -13.23
C GLY A 162 4.40 -2.69 -12.79
N VAL A 163 5.37 -2.74 -13.71
CA VAL A 163 6.69 -2.10 -13.58
C VAL A 163 6.86 -1.10 -14.72
N ASP A 164 7.36 0.09 -14.40
CA ASP A 164 7.70 1.09 -15.40
C ASP A 164 8.95 0.68 -16.18
N LEU A 165 8.75 0.11 -17.37
CA LEU A 165 9.84 -0.34 -18.23
C LEU A 165 10.72 0.78 -18.79
N SER A 166 10.29 2.04 -18.70
CA SER A 166 11.16 3.18 -19.05
C SER A 166 12.24 3.43 -18.00
N THR A 167 11.92 3.12 -16.74
CA THR A 167 12.84 3.26 -15.59
C THR A 167 13.65 1.98 -15.37
N PHE A 168 13.01 0.81 -15.47
CA PHE A 168 13.61 -0.50 -15.20
C PHE A 168 13.95 -1.22 -16.51
N GLN A 169 15.10 -0.89 -17.09
CA GLN A 169 15.60 -1.52 -18.30
C GLN A 169 16.79 -2.42 -17.99
N PRO A 170 16.88 -3.61 -18.65
CA PRO A 170 18.07 -4.45 -18.54
C PRO A 170 19.29 -3.73 -19.12
N LYS A 171 20.37 -3.69 -18.35
CA LYS A 171 21.64 -3.11 -18.80
C LYS A 171 22.70 -4.20 -18.85
N LYS A 172 23.50 -4.21 -19.92
CA LYS A 172 24.72 -5.03 -19.96
C LYS A 172 25.64 -4.61 -18.81
N ARG A 173 26.05 -5.57 -18.00
CA ARG A 173 26.98 -5.35 -16.88
C ARG A 173 28.23 -6.17 -17.09
N ALA A 174 29.38 -5.64 -16.73
CA ALA A 174 30.63 -6.40 -16.67
C ALA A 174 30.48 -7.52 -15.62
N ALA A 175 31.08 -8.67 -15.91
CA ALA A 175 31.14 -9.78 -14.95
C ALA A 175 31.89 -9.34 -13.68
N ARG A 176 31.30 -9.61 -12.53
CA ARG A 176 31.96 -9.35 -11.24
C ARG A 176 32.80 -10.55 -10.83
N LYS A 177 33.96 -10.26 -10.22
CA LYS A 177 34.83 -11.32 -9.66
C LYS A 177 34.18 -12.05 -8.48
N LYS A 178 33.35 -11.38 -7.71
CA LYS A 178 32.59 -11.94 -6.58
C LYS A 178 31.09 -11.81 -6.81
N LYS A 179 30.33 -12.81 -6.43
CA LYS A 179 28.87 -12.76 -6.40
C LYS A 179 28.39 -11.72 -5.40
N VAL A 180 27.33 -11.02 -5.74
CA VAL A 180 26.66 -10.07 -4.84
C VAL A 180 25.20 -10.46 -4.71
N TYR A 181 24.79 -10.73 -3.49
CA TYR A 181 23.41 -11.03 -3.14
C TYR A 181 22.77 -9.77 -2.56
N VAL A 182 21.74 -9.27 -3.19
CA VAL A 182 21.12 -7.99 -2.84
C VAL A 182 19.70 -8.21 -2.33
N CYS A 183 19.40 -7.63 -1.19
CA CYS A 183 18.04 -7.46 -0.70
C CYS A 183 17.71 -5.97 -0.62
N THR A 184 16.59 -5.56 -1.23
CA THR A 184 16.10 -4.19 -1.17
C THR A 184 14.78 -4.17 -0.41
N SER A 185 14.74 -3.49 0.72
CA SER A 185 13.53 -3.46 1.56
C SER A 185 13.61 -2.33 2.59
N ARG A 186 12.45 -1.93 3.11
CA ARG A 186 12.40 -1.22 4.38
C ARG A 186 12.94 -2.12 5.48
N LEU A 187 13.78 -1.59 6.37
CA LEU A 187 14.38 -2.36 7.47
C LEU A 187 13.40 -2.40 8.65
N ALA A 188 12.45 -3.32 8.59
CA ALA A 188 11.37 -3.46 9.55
C ALA A 188 11.07 -4.94 9.85
N ILE A 189 10.53 -5.19 11.05
CA ILE A 189 10.33 -6.54 11.59
C ILE A 189 9.49 -7.45 10.69
N GLU A 190 8.48 -6.90 10.02
CA GLU A 190 7.62 -7.64 9.10
C GLU A 190 8.30 -8.12 7.83
N LYS A 191 9.51 -7.64 7.55
CA LYS A 191 10.31 -8.05 6.39
C LYS A 191 11.14 -9.29 6.63
N ASN A 192 11.23 -9.76 7.89
CA ASN A 192 11.98 -10.95 8.28
C ASN A 192 13.39 -11.00 7.66
N LEU A 193 14.12 -9.89 7.77
CA LEU A 193 15.41 -9.71 7.11
C LEU A 193 16.49 -10.66 7.65
N ASP A 194 16.35 -11.11 8.89
CA ASP A 194 17.21 -12.13 9.49
C ASP A 194 17.27 -13.40 8.62
N ALA A 195 16.18 -13.78 7.95
CA ALA A 195 16.14 -14.95 7.07
C ALA A 195 17.13 -14.83 5.90
N PHE A 196 17.30 -13.64 5.32
CA PHE A 196 18.29 -13.39 4.27
C PHE A 196 19.70 -13.20 4.85
N LEU A 197 19.81 -12.42 5.90
CA LEU A 197 21.12 -12.00 6.46
C LEU A 197 21.88 -13.15 7.11
N SER A 198 21.17 -14.16 7.67
CA SER A 198 21.77 -15.35 8.28
C SER A 198 22.27 -16.38 7.26
N LEU A 199 21.93 -16.28 5.99
CA LEU A 199 22.36 -17.24 4.97
C LEU A 199 23.91 -17.25 4.84
N LYS A 200 24.49 -18.43 4.79
CA LYS A 200 25.91 -18.62 4.43
C LYS A 200 26.02 -18.69 2.91
N LEU A 201 26.52 -17.63 2.28
CA LEU A 201 26.60 -17.49 0.83
C LEU A 201 28.05 -17.25 0.40
N ASP A 202 28.39 -17.73 -0.80
CA ASP A 202 29.71 -17.59 -1.43
C ASP A 202 29.88 -16.22 -2.12
N GLY A 203 29.70 -15.13 -1.39
CA GLY A 203 29.76 -13.76 -1.94
C GLY A 203 29.42 -12.68 -0.95
N GLU A 204 29.28 -11.47 -1.45
CA GLU A 204 28.93 -10.31 -0.62
C GLU A 204 27.41 -10.22 -0.46
N LYS A 205 26.93 -9.91 0.75
CA LYS A 205 25.55 -9.57 1.03
C LYS A 205 25.41 -8.05 1.10
N TRP A 206 24.46 -7.52 0.34
CA TRP A 206 24.13 -6.11 0.32
C TRP A 206 22.66 -5.92 0.73
N MET A 207 22.45 -5.03 1.71
CA MET A 207 21.14 -4.62 2.16
C MET A 207 20.90 -3.16 1.77
N ILE A 208 19.89 -2.90 0.95
CA ILE A 208 19.55 -1.54 0.49
C ILE A 208 18.22 -1.14 1.10
N GLY A 209 18.22 -0.08 1.89
CA GLY A 209 17.04 0.49 2.54
C GLY A 209 17.35 1.10 3.88
N SER A 210 16.32 1.63 4.53
CA SER A 210 16.38 2.20 5.87
C SER A 210 15.17 1.75 6.69
N GLY A 211 15.22 1.93 8.02
CA GLY A 211 14.08 1.61 8.87
C GLY A 211 14.46 1.35 10.33
N PRO A 212 13.46 1.11 11.19
CA PRO A 212 13.67 1.00 12.64
C PRO A 212 14.61 -0.15 13.06
N GLU A 213 14.75 -1.20 12.25
CA GLU A 213 15.61 -2.34 12.53
C GLU A 213 17.09 -2.12 12.12
N GLU A 214 17.43 -1.01 11.48
CA GLU A 214 18.76 -0.80 10.90
C GLU A 214 19.89 -0.96 11.92
N LYS A 215 19.78 -0.30 13.08
CA LYS A 215 20.80 -0.37 14.12
C LYS A 215 21.03 -1.82 14.58
N ARG A 216 19.96 -2.52 14.94
CA ARG A 216 20.01 -3.94 15.37
C ARG A 216 20.64 -4.84 14.31
N LEU A 217 20.25 -4.66 13.05
CA LEU A 217 20.74 -5.51 11.95
C LEU A 217 22.22 -5.26 11.65
N ARG A 218 22.69 -4.02 11.68
CA ARG A 218 24.12 -3.68 11.52
C ARG A 218 24.97 -4.27 12.64
N GLU A 219 24.50 -4.19 13.88
CA GLU A 219 25.20 -4.78 15.03
C GLU A 219 25.27 -6.32 14.94
N LYS A 220 24.18 -6.96 14.52
CA LYS A 220 24.09 -8.42 14.43
C LYS A 220 24.83 -9.02 13.22
N TYR A 221 24.92 -8.27 12.11
CA TYR A 221 25.49 -8.73 10.84
C TYR A 221 26.56 -7.75 10.31
N PRO A 222 27.72 -7.65 10.98
CA PRO A 222 28.75 -6.66 10.64
C PRO A 222 29.39 -6.85 9.25
N ASP A 223 29.36 -8.08 8.71
CA ASP A 223 29.92 -8.42 7.40
C ASP A 223 29.00 -8.02 6.22
N VAL A 224 27.80 -7.54 6.49
CA VAL A 224 26.83 -7.13 5.48
C VAL A 224 27.04 -5.66 5.12
N LYS A 225 27.02 -5.36 3.83
CA LYS A 225 27.01 -3.96 3.35
C LYS A 225 25.59 -3.39 3.37
N PHE A 226 25.38 -2.38 4.20
CA PHE A 226 24.13 -1.64 4.29
C PHE A 226 24.23 -0.31 3.54
#